data_232d138df89c5874c455a6a31bf4a8f8
#
_entry.id   232d138df89c5874c455a6a31bf4a8f8
#
_cell.length_a   1.000
_cell.length_b   1.000
_cell.length_c   1.000
_cell.angle_alpha   90.00
_cell.angle_beta   90.00
_cell.angle_gamma   90.00
#
_symmetry.space_group_name_H-M   'P 1'
#
loop_
_entity.id
_entity.type
_entity.pdbx_description
1 polymer ?
#
loop_
_entity_poly.entity_id
_entity_poly.type
_entity_poly.pdbx_seq_one_letter_code
_entity_poly.pdbx_strand_id
1 'polypeptide(L)'
;MDWQKRMNCAMDCIEAQLGGTVDYAAAARQMCCSPAELRRMFSFVAHMPLTEYVRRRRLTLAAEDIRRGDRLIDVALRYGYESQAAFSRAFRRMHGCPPSAARDENAPLRPCPRLHFKLVLMEGSYMEKQQGQHANIIGAGEAEPAVSAPPEQSSIHRTNDSFWQEAGGQALGCIALPRYGAFTSEESCRLLGDLAGKTVLELACGDGQSLLYLHKKGAGELWGVDLSEAQLGRARAVLGENGVEAALIRTPMERCEGLPEGHFDLVVSVYGIGWAADLGTTFRRVRELLKPGGAFVFSWSHPIHKCVAAEGGELVFKKSYFDESWYAVNVGGSTLNLADRKLSTYLNALIEAGFAVEKLVEETDETLLDGSAFAQKARLLPVTFVVEARQK
;
A
#
# COMPACT_ATOMS: atom_id res chain seq x y z
N MET A 1 4.52 -14.14 -21.46
CA MET A 1 5.84 -13.62 -20.99
C MET A 1 5.54 -12.61 -19.90
N ASP A 2 6.12 -12.81 -18.73
CA ASP A 2 5.88 -12.05 -17.51
C ASP A 2 6.23 -10.56 -17.67
N TRP A 3 5.41 -9.65 -17.11
CA TRP A 3 5.61 -8.20 -17.13
C TRP A 3 7.00 -7.81 -16.61
N GLN A 4 7.42 -8.41 -15.50
CA GLN A 4 8.75 -8.22 -14.90
C GLN A 4 9.88 -8.45 -15.91
N LYS A 5 9.80 -9.59 -16.60
CA LYS A 5 10.82 -9.96 -17.57
C LYS A 5 10.87 -8.99 -18.75
N ARG A 6 9.71 -8.55 -19.24
CA ARG A 6 9.62 -7.54 -20.31
C ARG A 6 10.16 -6.18 -19.85
N MET A 7 9.81 -5.72 -18.66
CA MET A 7 10.31 -4.45 -18.12
C MET A 7 11.83 -4.48 -17.96
N ASN A 8 12.39 -5.56 -17.43
CA ASN A 8 13.84 -5.70 -17.32
C ASN A 8 14.52 -5.74 -18.68
N CYS A 9 13.94 -6.44 -19.68
CA CYS A 9 14.47 -6.40 -21.06
C CYS A 9 14.44 -4.98 -21.67
N ALA A 10 13.38 -4.21 -21.40
CA ALA A 10 13.32 -2.80 -21.82
C ALA A 10 14.39 -1.95 -21.14
N MET A 11 14.63 -2.18 -19.84
CA MET A 11 15.69 -1.50 -19.10
C MET A 11 17.08 -1.90 -19.60
N ASP A 12 17.30 -3.17 -19.89
CA ASP A 12 18.56 -3.66 -20.47
C ASP A 12 18.84 -3.00 -21.82
N CYS A 13 17.80 -2.84 -22.65
CA CYS A 13 17.89 -2.14 -23.92
C CYS A 13 18.29 -0.67 -23.74
N ILE A 14 17.76 0.02 -22.72
CA ILE A 14 18.11 1.41 -22.41
C ILE A 14 19.53 1.51 -21.85
N GLU A 15 19.91 0.65 -20.89
CA GLU A 15 21.23 0.65 -20.25
C GLU A 15 22.36 0.40 -21.27
N ALA A 16 22.14 -0.48 -22.24
CA ALA A 16 23.10 -0.76 -23.31
C ALA A 16 23.37 0.46 -24.23
N GLN A 17 22.46 1.44 -24.25
CA GLN A 17 22.53 2.61 -25.12
C GLN A 17 22.92 3.92 -24.40
N LEU A 18 23.25 3.86 -23.10
CA LEU A 18 23.52 5.07 -22.30
C LEU A 18 24.70 5.90 -22.81
N GLY A 19 25.68 5.26 -23.46
CA GLY A 19 26.83 5.92 -24.10
C GLY A 19 26.52 6.53 -25.48
N GLY A 20 25.26 6.63 -25.87
CA GLY A 20 24.84 7.17 -27.18
C GLY A 20 23.40 7.68 -27.17
N THR A 21 22.73 7.62 -28.31
CA THR A 21 21.29 7.98 -28.40
C THR A 21 20.45 6.80 -27.95
N VAL A 22 19.58 7.01 -26.96
CA VAL A 22 18.64 5.99 -26.46
C VAL A 22 17.43 5.90 -27.36
N ASP A 23 17.21 4.73 -27.98
CA ASP A 23 15.99 4.42 -28.74
C ASP A 23 14.89 3.90 -27.79
N TYR A 24 14.06 4.82 -27.31
CA TYR A 24 12.91 4.48 -26.46
C TYR A 24 11.84 3.65 -27.20
N ALA A 25 11.81 3.70 -28.54
CA ALA A 25 10.86 2.89 -29.30
C ALA A 25 11.34 1.41 -29.31
N ALA A 26 12.65 1.17 -29.40
CA ALA A 26 13.19 -0.18 -29.26
C ALA A 26 12.93 -0.76 -27.86
N ALA A 27 13.13 0.03 -26.82
CA ALA A 27 12.82 -0.39 -25.45
C ALA A 27 11.31 -0.66 -25.25
N ALA A 28 10.43 0.19 -25.78
CA ALA A 28 8.97 0.02 -25.70
C ALA A 28 8.49 -1.25 -26.43
N ARG A 29 9.14 -1.62 -27.53
CA ARG A 29 8.85 -2.90 -28.23
C ARG A 29 9.08 -4.12 -27.33
N GLN A 30 10.06 -4.09 -26.41
CA GLN A 30 10.29 -5.19 -25.44
C GLN A 30 9.09 -5.34 -24.49
N MET A 31 8.42 -4.24 -24.18
CA MET A 31 7.22 -4.21 -23.36
C MET A 31 5.93 -4.47 -24.13
N CYS A 32 5.99 -4.55 -25.48
CA CYS A 32 4.81 -4.59 -26.38
C CYS A 32 3.88 -3.38 -26.16
N CYS A 33 4.43 -2.19 -25.97
CA CYS A 33 3.70 -0.96 -25.73
C CYS A 33 4.30 0.22 -26.51
N SER A 34 3.63 1.37 -26.47
CA SER A 34 4.17 2.62 -27.05
C SER A 34 5.26 3.23 -26.16
N PRO A 35 6.14 4.10 -26.72
CA PRO A 35 7.13 4.82 -25.91
C PRO A 35 6.50 5.72 -24.83
N ALA A 36 5.29 6.22 -25.06
CA ALA A 36 4.57 7.01 -24.06
C ALA A 36 4.11 6.14 -22.87
N GLU A 37 3.57 4.96 -23.15
CA GLU A 37 3.19 3.98 -22.12
C GLU A 37 4.39 3.47 -21.34
N LEU A 38 5.51 3.16 -22.01
CA LEU A 38 6.75 2.78 -21.32
C LEU A 38 7.20 3.87 -20.34
N ARG A 39 7.20 5.16 -20.75
CA ARG A 39 7.55 6.26 -19.86
C ARG A 39 6.61 6.37 -18.67
N ARG A 40 5.29 6.22 -18.91
CA ARG A 40 4.28 6.27 -17.85
C ARG A 40 4.44 5.12 -16.87
N MET A 41 4.56 3.88 -17.36
CA MET A 41 4.78 2.69 -16.53
C MET A 41 6.08 2.77 -15.74
N PHE A 42 7.18 3.19 -16.39
CA PHE A 42 8.44 3.38 -15.68
C PHE A 42 8.33 4.46 -14.59
N SER A 43 7.75 5.62 -14.92
CA SER A 43 7.60 6.70 -13.94
C SER A 43 6.75 6.27 -12.75
N PHE A 44 5.77 5.44 -13.01
CA PHE A 44 4.91 4.85 -11.99
C PHE A 44 5.70 3.93 -11.04
N VAL A 45 6.47 2.98 -11.58
CA VAL A 45 7.17 1.96 -10.77
C VAL A 45 8.47 2.51 -10.15
N ALA A 46 9.18 3.39 -10.85
CA ALA A 46 10.46 3.95 -10.42
C ALA A 46 10.34 5.28 -9.66
N HIS A 47 9.13 5.85 -9.56
CA HIS A 47 8.84 7.14 -8.95
C HIS A 47 9.69 8.30 -9.49
N MET A 48 10.15 8.19 -10.72
CA MET A 48 10.87 9.24 -11.43
C MET A 48 10.67 9.13 -12.95
N PRO A 49 10.72 10.23 -13.70
CA PRO A 49 10.65 10.19 -15.15
C PRO A 49 11.78 9.33 -15.76
N LEU A 50 11.46 8.52 -16.78
CA LEU A 50 12.45 7.68 -17.46
C LEU A 50 13.63 8.49 -18.03
N THR A 51 13.37 9.71 -18.51
CA THR A 51 14.42 10.61 -19.00
C THR A 51 15.36 11.08 -17.89
N GLU A 52 14.84 11.31 -16.69
CA GLU A 52 15.63 11.66 -15.51
C GLU A 52 16.47 10.46 -15.04
N TYR A 53 15.92 9.25 -15.05
CA TYR A 53 16.68 8.04 -14.77
C TYR A 53 17.86 7.90 -15.74
N VAL A 54 17.63 8.00 -17.05
CA VAL A 54 18.67 7.93 -18.07
C VAL A 54 19.74 8.99 -17.83
N ARG A 55 19.33 10.23 -17.52
CA ARG A 55 20.26 11.33 -17.20
C ARG A 55 21.14 11.00 -15.99
N ARG A 56 20.55 10.50 -14.90
CA ARG A 56 21.29 10.14 -13.67
C ARG A 56 22.22 8.95 -13.90
N ARG A 57 21.76 7.93 -14.63
CA ARG A 57 22.61 6.78 -14.99
C ARG A 57 23.83 7.19 -15.81
N ARG A 58 23.63 8.05 -16.81
CA ARG A 58 24.73 8.64 -17.62
C ARG A 58 25.76 9.34 -16.76
N LEU A 59 25.33 10.17 -15.81
CA LEU A 59 26.25 10.87 -14.91
C LEU A 59 26.98 9.91 -13.96
N THR A 60 26.35 8.81 -13.56
CA THR A 60 26.98 7.77 -12.75
C THR A 60 28.09 7.07 -13.55
N LEU A 61 27.78 6.62 -14.76
CA LEU A 61 28.78 5.98 -15.64
C LEU A 61 29.89 6.95 -16.04
N ALA A 62 29.56 8.23 -16.25
CA ALA A 62 30.54 9.27 -16.49
C ALA A 62 31.53 9.41 -15.33
N ALA A 63 31.07 9.31 -14.09
CA ALA A 63 31.94 9.34 -12.91
C ALA A 63 32.92 8.14 -12.90
N GLU A 64 32.46 6.97 -13.31
CA GLU A 64 33.29 5.77 -13.43
C GLU A 64 34.35 5.90 -14.55
N ASP A 65 33.97 6.47 -15.72
CA ASP A 65 34.88 6.72 -16.82
C ASP A 65 35.98 7.75 -16.44
N ILE A 66 35.59 8.81 -15.73
CA ILE A 66 36.54 9.81 -15.21
C ILE A 66 37.51 9.18 -14.20
N ARG A 67 37.02 8.29 -13.35
CA ARG A 67 37.83 7.55 -12.37
C ARG A 67 38.84 6.64 -13.06
N ARG A 68 38.48 6.03 -14.22
CA ARG A 68 39.37 5.23 -15.06
C ARG A 68 40.40 6.04 -15.82
N GLY A 69 40.32 7.38 -15.79
CA GLY A 69 41.30 8.28 -16.40
C GLY A 69 40.84 8.94 -17.69
N ASP A 70 39.60 8.72 -18.15
CA ASP A 70 39.11 9.33 -19.39
C ASP A 70 39.09 10.86 -19.28
N ARG A 71 39.32 11.55 -20.44
CA ARG A 71 39.32 13.01 -20.51
C ARG A 71 37.89 13.52 -20.37
N LEU A 72 37.71 14.59 -19.56
CA LEU A 72 36.42 15.19 -19.26
C LEU A 72 35.60 15.58 -20.50
N ILE A 73 36.27 16.07 -21.54
CA ILE A 73 35.60 16.46 -22.77
C ILE A 73 35.06 15.24 -23.53
N ASP A 74 35.81 14.15 -23.58
CA ASP A 74 35.42 12.93 -24.28
C ASP A 74 34.26 12.25 -23.55
N VAL A 75 34.29 12.21 -22.21
CA VAL A 75 33.21 11.77 -21.35
C VAL A 75 31.95 12.60 -21.55
N ALA A 76 32.08 13.94 -21.57
CA ALA A 76 30.91 14.82 -21.77
C ALA A 76 30.25 14.55 -23.12
N LEU A 77 31.00 14.41 -24.20
CA LEU A 77 30.46 14.10 -25.53
C LEU A 77 29.83 12.71 -25.60
N ARG A 78 30.50 11.69 -25.01
CA ARG A 78 29.96 10.29 -24.94
C ARG A 78 28.58 10.24 -24.33
N TYR A 79 28.32 11.00 -23.27
CA TYR A 79 27.04 11.00 -22.57
C TYR A 79 26.07 12.08 -23.06
N GLY A 80 26.32 12.67 -24.25
CA GLY A 80 25.38 13.51 -24.96
C GLY A 80 25.32 14.96 -24.49
N TYR A 81 26.38 15.49 -23.88
CA TYR A 81 26.48 16.89 -23.54
C TYR A 81 27.21 17.67 -24.63
N GLU A 82 26.65 18.80 -25.06
CA GLU A 82 27.20 19.65 -26.11
C GLU A 82 28.53 20.38 -25.71
N SER A 83 28.77 20.49 -24.39
CA SER A 83 29.97 21.12 -23.86
C SER A 83 30.36 20.57 -22.49
N GLN A 84 31.66 20.65 -22.21
CA GLN A 84 32.20 20.30 -20.88
C GLN A 84 31.59 21.17 -19.77
N ALA A 85 31.22 22.43 -20.06
CA ALA A 85 30.60 23.32 -19.09
C ALA A 85 29.18 22.88 -18.73
N ALA A 86 28.38 22.46 -19.72
CA ALA A 86 27.02 21.90 -19.49
C ALA A 86 27.10 20.61 -18.68
N PHE A 87 28.02 19.72 -19.07
CA PHE A 87 28.28 18.47 -18.32
C PHE A 87 28.69 18.77 -16.87
N SER A 88 29.64 19.67 -16.63
CA SER A 88 30.12 19.99 -15.28
C SER A 88 29.03 20.56 -14.38
N ARG A 89 28.11 21.34 -14.92
CA ARG A 89 26.94 21.84 -14.16
C ARG A 89 26.00 20.72 -13.79
N ALA A 90 25.67 19.81 -14.75
CA ALA A 90 24.80 18.66 -14.51
C ALA A 90 25.42 17.68 -13.49
N PHE A 91 26.72 17.42 -13.64
CA PHE A 91 27.46 16.54 -12.73
C PHE A 91 27.48 17.08 -11.30
N ARG A 92 27.80 18.38 -11.12
CA ARG A 92 27.80 19.02 -9.80
C ARG A 92 26.41 19.01 -9.16
N ARG A 93 25.36 19.24 -9.95
CA ARG A 93 23.97 19.19 -9.44
C ARG A 93 23.62 17.81 -8.91
N MET A 94 24.09 16.74 -9.55
CA MET A 94 23.80 15.38 -9.13
C MET A 94 24.70 14.91 -7.99
N HIS A 95 26.01 15.06 -8.13
CA HIS A 95 27.00 14.49 -7.21
C HIS A 95 27.42 15.44 -6.08
N GLY A 96 27.11 16.74 -6.18
CA GLY A 96 27.51 17.74 -5.19
C GLY A 96 28.95 18.24 -5.34
N CYS A 97 29.75 17.62 -6.23
CA CYS A 97 31.15 17.94 -6.45
C CYS A 97 31.46 18.12 -7.97
N PRO A 98 32.57 18.78 -8.37
CA PRO A 98 32.94 18.90 -9.78
C PRO A 98 33.38 17.55 -10.35
N PRO A 99 33.28 17.35 -11.70
CA PRO A 99 33.70 16.09 -12.35
C PRO A 99 35.11 15.63 -12.05
N SER A 100 36.05 16.61 -11.92
CA SER A 100 37.45 16.32 -11.59
C SER A 100 37.63 15.62 -10.24
N ALA A 101 36.71 15.86 -9.30
CA ALA A 101 36.74 15.21 -8.00
C ALA A 101 36.51 13.70 -8.11
N ALA A 102 35.81 13.20 -9.14
CA ALA A 102 35.56 11.77 -9.34
C ALA A 102 36.84 10.95 -9.60
N ARG A 103 38.01 11.61 -9.82
CA ARG A 103 39.31 10.93 -9.89
C ARG A 103 39.80 10.44 -8.54
N ASP A 104 39.32 11.04 -7.46
CA ASP A 104 39.58 10.57 -6.10
C ASP A 104 38.60 9.43 -5.76
N GLU A 105 39.15 8.30 -5.34
CA GLU A 105 38.37 7.12 -4.95
C GLU A 105 37.45 7.41 -3.74
N ASN A 106 37.84 8.35 -2.89
CA ASN A 106 37.08 8.76 -1.69
C ASN A 106 36.09 9.91 -1.97
N ALA A 107 35.92 10.34 -3.21
CA ALA A 107 35.00 11.43 -3.54
C ALA A 107 33.57 11.02 -3.13
N PRO A 108 32.78 11.92 -2.46
CA PRO A 108 31.43 11.64 -1.99
C PRO A 108 30.43 11.68 -3.16
N LEU A 109 30.56 10.76 -4.09
CA LEU A 109 29.66 10.63 -5.23
C LEU A 109 28.30 10.09 -4.81
N ARG A 110 27.24 10.54 -5.49
CA ARG A 110 25.86 10.05 -5.33
C ARG A 110 25.48 9.22 -6.55
N PRO A 111 25.83 7.93 -6.62
CA PRO A 111 25.52 7.09 -7.78
C PRO A 111 24.02 6.81 -7.86
N CYS A 112 23.50 6.76 -9.07
CA CYS A 112 22.19 6.19 -9.36
C CYS A 112 22.41 4.72 -9.77
N PRO A 113 21.95 3.74 -8.96
CA PRO A 113 22.13 2.34 -9.30
C PRO A 113 21.29 1.97 -10.52
N ARG A 114 21.70 0.91 -11.23
CA ARG A 114 20.87 0.32 -12.27
C ARG A 114 19.62 -0.27 -11.62
N LEU A 115 18.45 0.12 -12.13
CA LEU A 115 17.19 -0.44 -11.66
C LEU A 115 16.97 -1.82 -12.30
N HIS A 116 16.61 -2.77 -11.46
CA HIS A 116 16.14 -4.09 -11.84
C HIS A 116 14.82 -4.33 -11.14
N PHE A 117 13.76 -4.56 -11.91
CA PHE A 117 12.43 -4.79 -11.38
C PHE A 117 12.28 -6.26 -11.00
N LYS A 118 11.93 -6.51 -9.76
CA LYS A 118 11.60 -7.85 -9.27
C LYS A 118 10.16 -7.82 -8.77
N LEU A 119 9.28 -8.53 -9.49
CA LEU A 119 7.95 -8.82 -8.99
C LEU A 119 8.11 -9.98 -8.00
N VAL A 120 7.94 -9.70 -6.73
CA VAL A 120 7.91 -10.74 -5.70
C VAL A 120 6.46 -11.03 -5.40
N LEU A 121 5.97 -12.12 -5.96
CA LEU A 121 4.72 -12.74 -5.50
C LEU A 121 5.09 -13.44 -4.19
N MET A 122 4.67 -12.88 -3.06
CA MET A 122 4.93 -13.48 -1.75
C MET A 122 3.75 -14.35 -1.39
N GLU A 123 3.89 -15.66 -1.52
CA GLU A 123 3.06 -16.59 -0.79
C GLU A 123 3.40 -16.50 0.70
N GLY A 124 2.42 -16.03 1.48
CA GLY A 124 2.24 -16.36 2.90
C GLY A 124 3.40 -16.14 3.87
N SER A 125 4.36 -15.25 3.63
CA SER A 125 5.38 -14.93 4.65
C SER A 125 5.66 -13.44 4.68
N TYR A 126 4.77 -12.74 5.34
CA TYR A 126 4.83 -11.31 5.55
C TYR A 126 5.61 -11.01 6.81
N MET A 127 6.90 -11.03 6.77
CA MET A 127 7.77 -10.35 7.74
C MET A 127 9.21 -10.34 7.23
N GLU A 128 9.72 -9.18 7.07
CA GLU A 128 11.10 -8.74 7.24
C GLU A 128 11.83 -8.03 6.11
N LYS A 129 11.36 -7.93 4.85
CA LYS A 129 12.24 -7.26 3.85
C LYS A 129 11.63 -6.38 2.77
N GLN A 130 10.38 -5.90 2.85
CA GLN A 130 9.88 -4.93 1.85
C GLN A 130 8.91 -3.90 2.44
N GLN A 131 9.43 -3.00 3.25
CA GLN A 131 8.67 -1.93 3.90
C GLN A 131 8.34 -0.73 2.99
N GLY A 132 8.66 -0.77 1.72
CA GLY A 132 8.48 0.39 0.81
C GLY A 132 7.30 0.34 -0.15
N GLN A 133 6.60 -0.78 -0.31
CA GLN A 133 5.63 -0.94 -1.39
C GLN A 133 4.15 -0.94 -0.99
N HIS A 134 3.82 -1.12 0.30
CA HIS A 134 2.41 -1.26 0.72
C HIS A 134 1.63 0.05 0.87
N ALA A 135 2.33 1.16 0.90
CA ALA A 135 1.72 2.46 1.16
C ALA A 135 1.00 3.08 -0.03
N ASN A 136 1.34 2.68 -1.22
CA ASN A 136 0.88 3.34 -2.43
C ASN A 136 -0.26 2.61 -3.16
N ILE A 137 -0.72 1.48 -2.66
CA ILE A 137 -1.69 0.67 -3.40
C ILE A 137 -3.06 1.36 -3.49
N ILE A 138 -3.43 2.15 -2.50
CA ILE A 138 -4.70 2.92 -2.53
C ILE A 138 -4.56 4.25 -3.30
N GLY A 139 -3.35 4.63 -3.68
CA GLY A 139 -3.10 5.84 -4.49
C GLY A 139 -2.51 5.60 -5.88
N ALA A 140 -2.28 4.35 -6.26
CA ALA A 140 -1.45 3.99 -7.41
C ALA A 140 -2.24 3.42 -8.62
N GLY A 141 -3.55 3.28 -8.53
CA GLY A 141 -4.40 3.03 -9.70
C GLY A 141 -4.77 4.35 -10.38
N GLU A 142 -4.90 4.38 -11.70
CA GLU A 142 -5.61 5.47 -12.37
C GLU A 142 -7.03 5.46 -11.80
N ALA A 143 -7.36 6.44 -10.94
CA ALA A 143 -8.72 6.63 -10.49
C ALA A 143 -9.53 7.11 -11.70
N GLU A 144 -10.53 6.35 -12.10
CA GLU A 144 -11.54 6.87 -12.99
C GLU A 144 -12.22 8.08 -12.32
N PRO A 145 -12.72 9.06 -13.10
CA PRO A 145 -13.34 10.26 -12.54
C PRO A 145 -14.45 9.89 -11.56
N ALA A 146 -14.50 10.62 -10.45
CA ALA A 146 -15.48 10.45 -9.39
C ALA A 146 -16.90 10.30 -9.94
N VAL A 147 -17.58 9.23 -9.54
CA VAL A 147 -18.98 9.01 -9.89
C VAL A 147 -19.83 9.96 -9.04
N SER A 148 -20.66 10.79 -9.67
CA SER A 148 -21.46 11.83 -9.00
C SER A 148 -22.57 11.30 -8.06
N ALA A 149 -22.81 10.00 -8.08
CA ALA A 149 -23.74 9.31 -7.15
C ALA A 149 -23.09 8.00 -6.66
N PRO A 150 -23.31 7.60 -5.41
CA PRO A 150 -22.79 6.33 -4.92
C PRO A 150 -23.35 5.18 -5.78
N PRO A 151 -22.48 4.22 -6.22
CA PRO A 151 -22.95 3.02 -6.89
C PRO A 151 -23.93 2.25 -5.99
N GLU A 152 -24.85 1.49 -6.61
CA GLU A 152 -25.69 0.59 -5.81
C GLU A 152 -24.84 -0.37 -4.98
N GLN A 153 -25.19 -0.58 -3.73
CA GLN A 153 -24.46 -1.46 -2.78
C GLN A 153 -24.21 -2.86 -3.36
N SER A 154 -25.19 -3.41 -4.08
CA SER A 154 -25.05 -4.71 -4.76
C SER A 154 -23.99 -4.70 -5.87
N SER A 155 -23.80 -3.57 -6.54
CA SER A 155 -22.78 -3.41 -7.56
C SER A 155 -21.38 -3.31 -6.94
N ILE A 156 -21.24 -2.55 -5.84
CA ILE A 156 -19.99 -2.46 -5.07
C ILE A 156 -19.57 -3.84 -4.60
N HIS A 157 -20.48 -4.60 -3.98
CA HIS A 157 -20.19 -5.94 -3.49
C HIS A 157 -19.75 -6.87 -4.61
N ARG A 158 -20.44 -6.90 -5.77
CA ARG A 158 -20.05 -7.75 -6.91
C ARG A 158 -18.66 -7.42 -7.44
N THR A 159 -18.36 -6.14 -7.62
CA THR A 159 -17.06 -5.70 -8.13
C THR A 159 -15.94 -6.05 -7.16
N ASN A 160 -16.13 -5.77 -5.87
CA ASN A 160 -15.13 -6.04 -4.85
C ASN A 160 -14.96 -7.55 -4.59
N ASP A 161 -16.04 -8.34 -4.63
CA ASP A 161 -15.95 -9.81 -4.55
C ASP A 161 -15.12 -10.36 -5.71
N SER A 162 -15.43 -9.97 -6.97
CA SER A 162 -14.67 -10.39 -8.14
C SER A 162 -13.18 -10.04 -8.00
N PHE A 163 -12.87 -8.83 -7.55
CA PHE A 163 -11.49 -8.40 -7.30
C PHE A 163 -10.74 -9.33 -6.32
N TRP A 164 -11.37 -9.66 -5.19
CA TRP A 164 -10.77 -10.51 -4.15
C TRP A 164 -10.72 -12.00 -4.52
N GLN A 165 -11.57 -12.45 -5.45
CA GLN A 165 -11.52 -13.81 -6.03
C GLN A 165 -10.34 -13.97 -7.00
N GLU A 166 -9.90 -12.89 -7.65
CA GLU A 166 -8.90 -12.89 -8.72
C GLU A 166 -7.49 -12.52 -8.22
N ALA A 167 -6.55 -12.43 -9.15
CA ALA A 167 -5.16 -12.07 -8.90
C ALA A 167 -4.97 -10.69 -8.26
N GLY A 168 -5.92 -9.77 -8.42
CA GLY A 168 -5.91 -8.44 -7.80
C GLY A 168 -5.87 -8.50 -6.28
N GLY A 169 -6.69 -9.35 -5.67
CA GLY A 169 -6.70 -9.55 -4.22
C GLY A 169 -5.40 -10.16 -3.68
N GLN A 170 -4.73 -11.02 -4.46
CA GLN A 170 -3.41 -11.55 -4.10
C GLN A 170 -2.32 -10.49 -4.18
N ALA A 171 -2.42 -9.56 -5.14
CA ALA A 171 -1.45 -8.49 -5.33
C ALA A 171 -1.47 -7.44 -4.21
N LEU A 172 -2.65 -7.20 -3.60
CA LEU A 172 -2.81 -6.25 -2.49
C LEU A 172 -2.23 -6.76 -1.16
N GLY A 173 -2.26 -8.07 -0.92
CA GLY A 173 -1.96 -8.65 0.38
C GLY A 173 -2.98 -8.29 1.46
N CYS A 174 -2.77 -8.78 2.68
CA CYS A 174 -3.60 -8.48 3.83
C CYS A 174 -2.77 -7.82 4.92
N ILE A 175 -3.32 -6.79 5.57
CA ILE A 175 -2.80 -6.29 6.84
C ILE A 175 -3.55 -7.06 7.93
N ALA A 176 -2.81 -7.63 8.88
CA ALA A 176 -3.37 -8.44 9.94
C ALA A 176 -2.67 -8.17 11.27
N LEU A 177 -3.34 -8.47 12.39
CA LEU A 177 -2.77 -8.41 13.73
C LEU A 177 -1.44 -9.21 13.81
N PRO A 178 -0.45 -8.69 14.52
CA PRO A 178 -0.50 -7.55 15.45
C PRO A 178 -0.46 -6.16 14.80
N ARG A 179 -0.50 -6.04 13.49
CA ARG A 179 -0.48 -4.76 12.78
C ARG A 179 -1.89 -4.27 12.50
N TYR A 180 -2.17 -3.02 12.89
CA TYR A 180 -3.38 -2.30 12.49
C TYR A 180 -3.22 -1.53 11.19
N GLY A 181 -1.99 -1.36 10.74
CA GLY A 181 -1.58 -0.66 9.54
C GLY A 181 -0.08 -0.76 9.36
N ALA A 182 0.49 0.00 8.43
CA ALA A 182 1.91 -0.08 8.09
C ALA A 182 2.82 0.21 9.30
N PHE A 183 2.46 1.22 10.10
CA PHE A 183 3.27 1.71 11.21
C PHE A 183 2.49 1.83 12.53
N THR A 184 1.50 0.96 12.74
CA THR A 184 0.66 0.94 13.93
C THR A 184 0.46 -0.51 14.35
N SER A 185 0.80 -0.87 15.59
CA SER A 185 0.76 -2.24 16.10
C SER A 185 -0.04 -2.37 17.39
N GLU A 186 -0.51 -3.58 17.70
CA GLU A 186 -1.16 -3.88 18.97
C GLU A 186 -0.21 -3.75 20.15
N GLU A 187 1.09 -4.03 19.95
CA GLU A 187 2.12 -3.87 20.97
C GLU A 187 2.22 -2.43 21.48
N SER A 188 2.04 -1.46 20.56
CA SER A 188 2.06 -0.03 20.89
C SER A 188 0.70 0.49 21.35
N CYS A 189 -0.40 0.05 20.74
CA CYS A 189 -1.75 0.59 20.98
C CYS A 189 -2.44 -0.03 22.20
N ARG A 190 -2.29 -1.34 22.41
CA ARG A 190 -2.88 -2.16 23.49
C ARG A 190 -4.41 -1.98 23.59
N LEU A 191 -5.12 -2.24 22.48
CA LEU A 191 -6.55 -2.03 22.37
C LEU A 191 -7.40 -3.29 22.63
N LEU A 192 -6.83 -4.49 22.45
CA LEU A 192 -7.58 -5.73 22.53
C LEU A 192 -7.86 -6.18 23.98
N GLY A 193 -7.05 -5.70 24.93
CA GLY A 193 -7.17 -6.08 26.34
C GLY A 193 -6.93 -7.58 26.57
N ASP A 194 -7.54 -8.12 27.63
CA ASP A 194 -7.48 -9.57 27.92
C ASP A 194 -8.47 -10.31 27.03
N LEU A 195 -7.97 -11.28 26.28
CA LEU A 195 -8.75 -12.11 25.35
C LEU A 195 -9.09 -13.51 25.89
N ALA A 196 -8.61 -13.85 27.12
CA ALA A 196 -8.80 -15.19 27.65
C ALA A 196 -10.27 -15.62 27.67
N GLY A 197 -10.60 -16.68 26.89
CA GLY A 197 -11.94 -17.26 26.78
C GLY A 197 -12.98 -16.39 26.08
N LYS A 198 -12.64 -15.24 25.52
CA LYS A 198 -13.59 -14.36 24.82
C LYS A 198 -14.02 -14.92 23.46
N THR A 199 -15.26 -14.64 23.10
CA THR A 199 -15.82 -14.87 21.76
C THR A 199 -15.53 -13.66 20.89
N VAL A 200 -14.80 -13.86 19.79
CA VAL A 200 -14.32 -12.78 18.92
C VAL A 200 -14.78 -12.99 17.49
N LEU A 201 -15.24 -11.89 16.86
CA LEU A 201 -15.57 -11.83 15.44
C LEU A 201 -14.59 -10.91 14.70
N GLU A 202 -14.07 -11.34 13.56
CA GLU A 202 -13.36 -10.45 12.62
C GLU A 202 -14.21 -10.19 11.38
N LEU A 203 -14.42 -8.89 11.06
CA LEU A 203 -15.06 -8.43 9.83
C LEU A 203 -14.00 -8.22 8.75
N ALA A 204 -14.27 -8.72 7.54
CA ALA A 204 -13.32 -8.79 6.43
C ALA A 204 -12.04 -9.52 6.86
N CYS A 205 -12.20 -10.76 7.35
CA CYS A 205 -11.12 -11.54 7.98
C CYS A 205 -10.02 -11.99 7.02
N GLY A 206 -10.20 -11.78 5.71
CA GLY A 206 -9.20 -12.06 4.70
C GLY A 206 -8.70 -13.52 4.76
N ASP A 207 -7.36 -13.67 4.87
CA ASP A 207 -6.71 -14.98 4.96
C ASP A 207 -6.62 -15.56 6.39
N GLY A 208 -7.27 -14.92 7.39
CA GLY A 208 -7.40 -15.43 8.75
C GLY A 208 -6.18 -15.22 9.66
N GLN A 209 -5.17 -14.46 9.25
CA GLN A 209 -3.97 -14.22 10.06
C GLN A 209 -4.28 -13.50 11.38
N SER A 210 -5.21 -12.54 11.39
CA SER A 210 -5.65 -11.90 12.63
C SER A 210 -6.39 -12.89 13.55
N LEU A 211 -7.23 -13.76 13.01
CA LEU A 211 -7.89 -14.81 13.80
C LEU A 211 -6.86 -15.73 14.45
N LEU A 212 -5.81 -16.12 13.72
CA LEU A 212 -4.71 -16.90 14.27
C LEU A 212 -3.98 -16.15 15.40
N TYR A 213 -3.75 -14.84 15.24
CA TYR A 213 -3.16 -14.02 16.29
C TYR A 213 -4.05 -13.96 17.53
N LEU A 214 -5.36 -13.72 17.37
CA LEU A 214 -6.34 -13.66 18.44
C LEU A 214 -6.41 -14.99 19.23
N HIS A 215 -6.37 -16.13 18.52
CA HIS A 215 -6.26 -17.45 19.14
C HIS A 215 -4.99 -17.55 20.01
N LYS A 216 -3.83 -17.18 19.48
CA LYS A 216 -2.56 -17.21 20.22
C LYS A 216 -2.55 -16.28 21.44
N LYS A 217 -3.42 -15.28 21.47
CA LYS A 217 -3.63 -14.38 22.62
C LYS A 217 -4.70 -14.87 23.60
N GLY A 218 -5.27 -16.07 23.38
CA GLY A 218 -6.16 -16.74 24.32
C GLY A 218 -7.64 -16.59 24.03
N ALA A 219 -8.05 -16.05 22.87
CA ALA A 219 -9.45 -16.02 22.47
C ALA A 219 -10.02 -17.45 22.46
N GLY A 220 -11.23 -17.61 23.02
CA GLY A 220 -11.84 -18.93 23.20
C GLY A 220 -12.62 -19.38 21.96
N GLU A 221 -13.44 -18.52 21.41
CA GLU A 221 -14.28 -18.80 20.25
C GLU A 221 -14.00 -17.77 19.16
N LEU A 222 -13.75 -18.23 17.92
CA LEU A 222 -13.37 -17.40 16.80
C LEU A 222 -14.37 -17.48 15.67
N TRP A 223 -14.76 -16.31 15.17
CA TRP A 223 -15.62 -16.14 14.00
C TRP A 223 -14.96 -15.18 13.02
N GLY A 224 -15.13 -15.47 11.73
CA GLY A 224 -14.67 -14.58 10.66
C GLY A 224 -15.71 -14.44 9.57
N VAL A 225 -15.90 -13.24 9.07
CA VAL A 225 -16.71 -13.00 7.87
C VAL A 225 -15.87 -12.31 6.80
N ASP A 226 -16.09 -12.73 5.57
CA ASP A 226 -15.51 -12.10 4.38
C ASP A 226 -16.50 -12.19 3.21
N LEU A 227 -16.37 -11.26 2.26
CA LEU A 227 -17.17 -11.26 1.05
C LEU A 227 -16.67 -12.33 0.06
N SER A 228 -15.36 -12.60 0.05
CA SER A 228 -14.68 -13.46 -0.91
C SER A 228 -14.51 -14.90 -0.41
N GLU A 229 -15.04 -15.85 -1.15
CA GLU A 229 -14.81 -17.28 -0.87
C GLU A 229 -13.35 -17.69 -1.02
N ALA A 230 -12.60 -17.05 -1.93
CA ALA A 230 -11.17 -17.31 -2.08
C ALA A 230 -10.38 -16.89 -0.83
N GLN A 231 -10.76 -15.77 -0.18
CA GLN A 231 -10.16 -15.33 1.08
C GLN A 231 -10.49 -16.34 2.19
N LEU A 232 -11.76 -16.73 2.34
CA LEU A 232 -12.19 -17.73 3.33
C LEU A 232 -11.51 -19.09 3.11
N GLY A 233 -11.27 -19.47 1.86
CA GLY A 233 -10.50 -20.67 1.52
C GLY A 233 -9.07 -20.62 2.06
N ARG A 234 -8.40 -19.47 1.91
CA ARG A 234 -7.08 -19.25 2.50
C ARG A 234 -7.11 -19.22 4.03
N ALA A 235 -8.12 -18.58 4.62
CA ALA A 235 -8.29 -18.57 6.07
C ALA A 235 -8.47 -19.99 6.65
N ARG A 236 -9.28 -20.85 6.00
CA ARG A 236 -9.42 -22.26 6.40
C ARG A 236 -8.08 -22.99 6.35
N ALA A 237 -7.28 -22.76 5.31
CA ALA A 237 -5.96 -23.39 5.18
C ALA A 237 -5.02 -22.92 6.30
N VAL A 238 -4.88 -21.62 6.50
CA VAL A 238 -4.02 -21.02 7.53
C VAL A 238 -4.40 -21.50 8.93
N LEU A 239 -5.67 -21.46 9.27
CA LEU A 239 -6.15 -21.89 10.59
C LEU A 239 -6.00 -23.41 10.77
N GLY A 240 -6.36 -24.21 9.76
CA GLY A 240 -6.22 -25.66 9.79
C GLY A 240 -4.78 -26.13 9.95
N GLU A 241 -3.82 -25.51 9.24
CA GLU A 241 -2.38 -25.80 9.40
C GLU A 241 -1.87 -25.52 10.81
N ASN A 242 -2.51 -24.62 11.55
CA ASN A 242 -2.18 -24.28 12.92
C ASN A 242 -3.07 -25.00 13.97
N GLY A 243 -3.97 -25.89 13.56
CA GLY A 243 -4.88 -26.61 14.46
C GLY A 243 -5.92 -25.69 15.14
N VAL A 244 -6.27 -24.57 14.51
CA VAL A 244 -7.23 -23.59 15.04
C VAL A 244 -8.57 -23.74 14.36
N GLU A 245 -9.64 -23.87 15.16
CA GLU A 245 -11.01 -23.87 14.68
C GLU A 245 -11.59 -22.46 14.71
N ALA A 246 -12.30 -22.07 13.65
CA ALA A 246 -13.06 -20.84 13.59
C ALA A 246 -14.31 -21.03 12.70
N ALA A 247 -15.41 -20.36 13.05
CA ALA A 247 -16.59 -20.29 12.21
C ALA A 247 -16.39 -19.22 11.12
N LEU A 248 -16.26 -19.66 9.86
CA LEU A 248 -16.00 -18.76 8.72
C LEU A 248 -17.24 -18.70 7.83
N ILE A 249 -17.80 -17.49 7.66
CA ILE A 249 -19.05 -17.26 6.95
C ILE A 249 -18.84 -16.26 5.81
N ARG A 250 -19.30 -16.63 4.61
CA ARG A 250 -19.32 -15.72 3.46
C ARG A 250 -20.53 -14.81 3.52
N THR A 251 -20.33 -13.54 3.86
CA THR A 251 -21.37 -12.52 3.93
C THR A 251 -20.75 -11.13 3.86
N PRO A 252 -21.41 -10.12 3.27
CA PRO A 252 -20.98 -8.74 3.39
C PRO A 252 -21.14 -8.26 4.84
N MET A 253 -20.23 -7.39 5.28
CA MET A 253 -20.18 -6.91 6.67
C MET A 253 -21.40 -6.07 7.09
N GLU A 254 -22.13 -5.51 6.14
CA GLU A 254 -23.38 -4.78 6.38
C GLU A 254 -24.52 -5.70 6.83
N ARG A 255 -24.48 -6.97 6.44
CA ARG A 255 -25.53 -7.95 6.74
C ARG A 255 -25.12 -8.92 7.82
N CYS A 256 -23.90 -9.46 7.75
CA CYS A 256 -23.43 -10.50 8.68
C CYS A 256 -24.48 -11.61 8.89
N GLU A 257 -25.02 -12.13 7.78
CA GLU A 257 -26.06 -13.16 7.82
C GLU A 257 -25.54 -14.44 8.46
N GLY A 258 -26.36 -15.07 9.30
CA GLY A 258 -26.01 -16.31 9.98
C GLY A 258 -25.21 -16.15 11.28
N LEU A 259 -24.89 -14.91 11.68
CA LEU A 259 -24.22 -14.65 12.96
C LEU A 259 -25.23 -14.44 14.09
N PRO A 260 -24.97 -14.98 15.29
CA PRO A 260 -25.82 -14.80 16.47
C PRO A 260 -25.71 -13.38 17.02
N GLU A 261 -26.85 -12.79 17.42
CA GLU A 261 -26.91 -11.48 18.07
C GLU A 261 -26.51 -11.57 19.55
N GLY A 262 -25.94 -10.49 20.08
CA GLY A 262 -25.53 -10.42 21.47
C GLY A 262 -24.52 -11.49 21.90
N HIS A 263 -23.70 -11.95 20.98
CA HIS A 263 -22.85 -13.14 21.19
C HIS A 263 -21.35 -12.80 21.38
N PHE A 264 -20.89 -11.72 20.80
CA PHE A 264 -19.46 -11.42 20.75
C PHE A 264 -19.01 -10.46 21.86
N ASP A 265 -17.91 -10.80 22.54
CA ASP A 265 -17.24 -9.93 23.50
C ASP A 265 -16.45 -8.84 22.81
N LEU A 266 -15.93 -9.17 21.62
CA LEU A 266 -15.10 -8.29 20.81
C LEU A 266 -15.42 -8.51 19.31
N VAL A 267 -15.62 -7.43 18.59
CA VAL A 267 -15.58 -7.41 17.12
C VAL A 267 -14.35 -6.66 16.70
N VAL A 268 -13.61 -7.18 15.74
CA VAL A 268 -12.43 -6.50 15.14
C VAL A 268 -12.61 -6.34 13.64
N SER A 269 -12.01 -5.30 13.05
CA SER A 269 -11.89 -5.15 11.61
C SER A 269 -10.54 -4.52 11.28
N VAL A 270 -9.55 -5.37 11.00
CA VAL A 270 -8.19 -4.91 10.74
C VAL A 270 -8.04 -4.56 9.27
N TYR A 271 -7.92 -3.26 9.00
CA TYR A 271 -7.83 -2.71 7.63
C TYR A 271 -8.95 -3.19 6.69
N GLY A 272 -10.12 -3.51 7.28
CA GLY A 272 -11.30 -4.05 6.59
C GLY A 272 -12.45 -3.05 6.46
N ILE A 273 -12.65 -2.17 7.46
CA ILE A 273 -13.83 -1.31 7.54
C ILE A 273 -14.01 -0.34 6.36
N GLY A 274 -12.93 0.02 5.70
CA GLY A 274 -12.97 0.89 4.51
C GLY A 274 -13.62 0.26 3.28
N TRP A 275 -13.80 -1.06 3.26
CA TRP A 275 -14.50 -1.80 2.21
C TRP A 275 -16.01 -1.75 2.37
N ALA A 276 -16.52 -1.28 3.52
CA ALA A 276 -17.95 -1.16 3.75
C ALA A 276 -18.60 -0.26 2.70
N ALA A 277 -19.66 -0.77 2.07
CA ALA A 277 -20.47 0.03 1.15
C ALA A 277 -21.33 1.05 1.93
N ASP A 278 -21.77 0.69 3.14
CA ASP A 278 -22.55 1.52 4.06
C ASP A 278 -22.05 1.36 5.50
N LEU A 279 -21.34 2.39 5.99
CA LEU A 279 -20.80 2.41 7.36
C LEU A 279 -21.89 2.38 8.42
N GLY A 280 -22.97 3.16 8.22
CA GLY A 280 -24.04 3.26 9.21
C GLY A 280 -24.75 1.91 9.42
N THR A 281 -25.04 1.20 8.34
CA THR A 281 -25.62 -0.15 8.39
C THR A 281 -24.62 -1.14 9.00
N THR A 282 -23.35 -1.09 8.62
CA THR A 282 -22.30 -1.95 9.19
C THR A 282 -22.20 -1.76 10.71
N PHE A 283 -22.12 -0.52 11.18
CA PHE A 283 -21.95 -0.26 12.61
C PHE A 283 -23.17 -0.63 13.43
N ARG A 284 -24.41 -0.40 12.93
CA ARG A 284 -25.61 -0.91 13.58
C ARG A 284 -25.60 -2.42 13.69
N ARG A 285 -25.19 -3.11 12.62
CA ARG A 285 -25.10 -4.59 12.64
C ARG A 285 -24.05 -5.07 13.63
N VAL A 286 -22.88 -4.46 13.70
CA VAL A 286 -21.85 -4.76 14.72
C VAL A 286 -22.41 -4.60 16.14
N ARG A 287 -23.19 -3.55 16.38
CA ARG A 287 -23.81 -3.30 17.70
C ARG A 287 -24.78 -4.45 18.08
N GLU A 288 -25.59 -4.91 17.15
CA GLU A 288 -26.53 -6.03 17.39
C GLU A 288 -25.80 -7.35 17.72
N LEU A 289 -24.63 -7.57 17.12
CA LEU A 289 -23.81 -8.77 17.32
C LEU A 289 -23.08 -8.78 18.66
N LEU A 290 -22.72 -7.61 19.18
CA LEU A 290 -21.97 -7.48 20.44
C LEU A 290 -22.85 -7.78 21.66
N LYS A 291 -22.26 -8.39 22.67
CA LYS A 291 -22.81 -8.44 24.04
C LYS A 291 -22.91 -7.03 24.63
N PRO A 292 -23.82 -6.78 25.58
CA PRO A 292 -23.82 -5.53 26.33
C PRO A 292 -22.42 -5.20 26.89
N GLY A 293 -21.90 -4.01 26.60
CA GLY A 293 -20.55 -3.58 26.97
C GLY A 293 -19.43 -4.20 26.14
N GLY A 294 -19.74 -4.97 25.10
CA GLY A 294 -18.78 -5.51 24.16
C GLY A 294 -18.02 -4.42 23.39
N ALA A 295 -16.81 -4.72 22.95
CA ALA A 295 -15.93 -3.78 22.28
C ALA A 295 -15.92 -3.99 20.75
N PHE A 296 -15.76 -2.88 20.03
CA PHE A 296 -15.48 -2.86 18.61
C PHE A 296 -14.16 -2.13 18.37
N VAL A 297 -13.19 -2.82 17.76
CA VAL A 297 -11.88 -2.25 17.39
C VAL A 297 -11.71 -2.36 15.89
N PHE A 298 -11.47 -1.24 15.22
CA PHE A 298 -11.22 -1.26 13.78
C PHE A 298 -10.12 -0.29 13.37
N SER A 299 -9.48 -0.58 12.27
CA SER A 299 -8.46 0.27 11.66
C SER A 299 -8.71 0.48 10.17
N TRP A 300 -8.22 1.60 9.67
CA TRP A 300 -8.19 1.91 8.24
C TRP A 300 -7.10 2.91 7.90
N SER A 301 -6.87 3.10 6.59
CA SER A 301 -6.02 4.17 6.07
C SER A 301 -6.55 5.53 6.50
N HIS A 302 -5.68 6.35 7.09
CA HIS A 302 -6.09 7.69 7.54
C HIS A 302 -6.47 8.57 6.34
N PRO A 303 -7.61 9.28 6.38
CA PRO A 303 -8.09 10.07 5.24
C PRO A 303 -7.11 11.15 4.78
N ILE A 304 -6.41 11.83 5.70
CA ILE A 304 -5.43 12.86 5.34
C ILE A 304 -4.26 12.28 4.54
N HIS A 305 -3.85 11.04 4.87
CA HIS A 305 -2.80 10.35 4.14
C HIS A 305 -3.09 10.23 2.64
N LYS A 306 -4.34 9.93 2.28
CA LYS A 306 -4.79 9.79 0.89
C LYS A 306 -4.80 11.10 0.12
N CYS A 307 -4.86 12.23 0.82
CA CYS A 307 -4.87 13.57 0.21
C CYS A 307 -3.47 14.07 -0.14
N VAL A 308 -2.41 13.48 0.43
CA VAL A 308 -1.04 14.00 0.39
C VAL A 308 -0.10 13.02 -0.31
N ALA A 309 0.69 13.51 -1.26
CA ALA A 309 1.81 12.79 -1.87
C ALA A 309 3.15 13.34 -1.37
N ALA A 310 4.16 12.48 -1.32
CA ALA A 310 5.54 12.90 -1.07
C ALA A 310 6.25 13.10 -2.42
N GLU A 311 6.60 14.33 -2.75
CA GLU A 311 7.24 14.71 -4.02
C GLU A 311 8.44 15.62 -3.76
N GLY A 312 9.60 15.26 -4.29
CA GLY A 312 10.80 16.09 -4.17
C GLY A 312 11.30 16.34 -2.74
N GLY A 313 10.85 15.54 -1.76
CA GLY A 313 11.16 15.74 -0.34
C GLY A 313 10.13 16.63 0.39
N GLU A 314 9.08 17.05 -0.29
CA GLU A 314 7.97 17.86 0.26
C GLU A 314 6.67 17.05 0.30
N LEU A 315 5.75 17.42 1.17
CA LEU A 315 4.40 16.89 1.22
C LEU A 315 3.45 17.81 0.48
N VAL A 316 2.82 17.30 -0.58
CA VAL A 316 1.95 18.07 -1.47
C VAL A 316 0.52 17.52 -1.44
N PHE A 317 -0.46 18.39 -1.17
CA PHE A 317 -1.87 18.00 -1.30
C PHE A 317 -2.24 17.81 -2.76
N LYS A 318 -2.82 16.65 -3.09
CA LYS A 318 -3.26 16.26 -4.43
C LYS A 318 -4.78 16.29 -4.61
N LYS A 319 -5.52 16.21 -3.52
CA LYS A 319 -6.98 16.28 -3.53
C LYS A 319 -7.50 16.88 -2.23
N SER A 320 -8.76 17.31 -2.27
CA SER A 320 -9.44 17.84 -1.09
C SER A 320 -9.69 16.74 -0.05
N TYR A 321 -9.44 17.06 1.22
CA TYR A 321 -9.83 16.21 2.35
C TYR A 321 -11.36 16.09 2.50
N PHE A 322 -12.10 17.05 1.94
CA PHE A 322 -13.56 17.11 2.03
C PHE A 322 -14.25 16.34 0.89
N ASP A 323 -13.48 15.79 -0.05
CA ASP A 323 -14.01 14.96 -1.11
C ASP A 323 -14.25 13.55 -0.58
N GLU A 324 -15.53 13.13 -0.53
CA GLU A 324 -15.97 11.80 -0.08
C GLU A 324 -16.56 10.98 -1.25
N SER A 325 -16.03 11.21 -2.44
CA SER A 325 -16.47 10.52 -3.65
C SER A 325 -16.14 9.03 -3.64
N TRP A 326 -16.99 8.27 -4.32
CA TRP A 326 -16.65 6.91 -4.75
C TRP A 326 -15.73 6.96 -5.96
N TYR A 327 -14.80 6.03 -6.04
CA TYR A 327 -13.90 5.89 -7.18
C TYR A 327 -13.54 4.42 -7.42
N ALA A 328 -13.21 4.11 -8.66
CA ALA A 328 -12.72 2.80 -9.06
C ALA A 328 -11.19 2.82 -9.15
N VAL A 329 -10.56 1.74 -8.72
CA VAL A 329 -9.11 1.52 -8.82
C VAL A 329 -8.87 0.23 -9.58
N ASN A 330 -7.97 0.25 -10.55
CA ASN A 330 -7.55 -0.96 -11.25
C ASN A 330 -6.21 -1.44 -10.70
N VAL A 331 -6.18 -2.65 -10.17
CA VAL A 331 -4.97 -3.30 -9.66
C VAL A 331 -4.84 -4.68 -10.30
N GLY A 332 -3.72 -4.91 -10.98
CA GLY A 332 -3.45 -6.21 -11.61
C GLY A 332 -4.45 -6.61 -12.71
N GLY A 333 -5.18 -5.64 -13.30
CA GLY A 333 -6.21 -5.89 -14.31
C GLY A 333 -7.62 -6.09 -13.76
N SER A 334 -7.79 -6.12 -12.42
CA SER A 334 -9.09 -6.24 -11.76
C SER A 334 -9.50 -4.91 -11.14
N THR A 335 -10.80 -4.59 -11.19
CA THR A 335 -11.35 -3.33 -10.69
C THR A 335 -11.86 -3.48 -9.26
N LEU A 336 -11.68 -2.44 -8.48
CA LEU A 336 -12.03 -2.34 -7.08
C LEU A 336 -12.71 -1.01 -6.80
N ASN A 337 -13.85 -1.00 -6.13
CA ASN A 337 -14.57 0.22 -5.75
C ASN A 337 -14.25 0.60 -4.30
N LEU A 338 -13.90 1.86 -4.11
CA LEU A 338 -13.59 2.48 -2.83
C LEU A 338 -14.33 3.80 -2.65
N ALA A 339 -14.60 4.16 -1.40
CA ALA A 339 -15.02 5.50 -1.05
C ALA A 339 -13.92 6.22 -0.27
N ASP A 340 -13.70 7.48 -0.60
CA ASP A 340 -13.04 8.38 0.33
C ASP A 340 -14.05 8.78 1.41
N ARG A 341 -13.57 8.86 2.63
CA ARG A 341 -14.40 9.28 3.78
C ARG A 341 -13.52 10.05 4.76
N LYS A 342 -14.05 11.12 5.32
CA LYS A 342 -13.37 11.86 6.40
C LYS A 342 -13.30 11.01 7.67
N LEU A 343 -12.36 11.29 8.55
CA LEU A 343 -12.32 10.66 9.87
C LEU A 343 -13.62 10.93 10.64
N SER A 344 -14.14 12.16 10.55
CA SER A 344 -15.42 12.51 11.17
C SER A 344 -16.61 11.69 10.65
N THR A 345 -16.58 11.23 9.38
CA THR A 345 -17.64 10.37 8.82
C THR A 345 -17.65 9.01 9.50
N TYR A 346 -16.47 8.42 9.76
CA TYR A 346 -16.39 7.17 10.53
C TYR A 346 -16.88 7.35 11.96
N LEU A 347 -16.40 8.40 12.66
CA LEU A 347 -16.75 8.62 14.06
C LEU A 347 -18.22 8.96 14.26
N ASN A 348 -18.80 9.80 13.41
CA ASN A 348 -20.21 10.17 13.49
C ASN A 348 -21.11 8.96 13.22
N ALA A 349 -20.83 8.16 12.18
CA ALA A 349 -21.59 6.95 11.91
C ALA A 349 -21.53 5.94 13.09
N LEU A 350 -20.39 5.84 13.77
CA LEU A 350 -20.22 5.00 14.95
C LEU A 350 -21.06 5.51 16.14
N ILE A 351 -21.04 6.82 16.40
CA ILE A 351 -21.83 7.48 17.46
C ILE A 351 -23.33 7.32 17.18
N GLU A 352 -23.76 7.55 15.94
CA GLU A 352 -25.15 7.38 15.50
C GLU A 352 -25.63 5.93 15.61
N ALA A 353 -24.75 4.96 15.44
CA ALA A 353 -25.03 3.55 15.67
C ALA A 353 -25.13 3.18 17.17
N GLY A 354 -24.87 4.11 18.10
CA GLY A 354 -25.01 3.93 19.54
C GLY A 354 -23.75 3.42 20.25
N PHE A 355 -22.58 3.67 19.69
CA PHE A 355 -21.30 3.40 20.35
C PHE A 355 -20.79 4.61 21.14
N ALA A 356 -20.01 4.35 22.19
CA ALA A 356 -19.10 5.30 22.80
C ALA A 356 -17.69 5.08 22.25
N VAL A 357 -17.07 6.11 21.70
CA VAL A 357 -15.66 6.07 21.31
C VAL A 357 -14.80 6.16 22.58
N GLU A 358 -14.05 5.11 22.88
CA GLU A 358 -13.17 5.04 24.05
C GLU A 358 -11.78 5.56 23.71
N LYS A 359 -11.28 5.21 22.52
CA LYS A 359 -9.95 5.61 22.06
C LYS A 359 -9.91 5.79 20.54
N LEU A 360 -9.21 6.83 20.11
CA LEU A 360 -8.78 7.05 18.73
C LEU A 360 -7.25 7.11 18.75
N VAL A 361 -6.60 6.29 17.92
CA VAL A 361 -5.15 6.22 17.76
C VAL A 361 -4.80 6.68 16.35
N GLU A 362 -3.91 7.64 16.24
CA GLU A 362 -3.36 8.18 15.00
C GLU A 362 -1.83 8.12 15.01
N GLU A 363 -1.24 7.66 16.10
CA GLU A 363 0.18 7.61 16.33
C GLU A 363 0.88 6.58 15.45
N THR A 364 2.08 6.93 15.04
CA THR A 364 3.01 6.07 14.34
C THR A 364 3.96 5.40 15.32
N ASP A 365 4.10 4.09 15.26
CA ASP A 365 5.10 3.35 15.99
C ASP A 365 6.47 3.55 15.34
N GLU A 366 7.33 4.34 15.96
CA GLU A 366 8.63 4.71 15.42
C GLU A 366 9.55 3.50 15.21
N THR A 367 9.34 2.42 15.95
CA THR A 367 10.14 1.18 15.81
C THR A 367 9.87 0.45 14.50
N LEU A 368 8.75 0.77 13.85
CA LEU A 368 8.31 0.19 12.59
C LEU A 368 8.72 1.04 11.37
N LEU A 369 9.23 2.25 11.61
CA LEU A 369 9.65 3.15 10.54
C LEU A 369 10.95 2.68 9.90
N ASP A 370 10.95 2.65 8.57
CA ASP A 370 12.12 2.41 7.74
C ASP A 370 12.63 3.70 7.08
N GLY A 371 13.57 3.59 6.17
CA GLY A 371 14.11 4.71 5.39
C GLY A 371 13.26 5.10 4.17
N SER A 372 12.07 4.52 3.98
CA SER A 372 11.23 4.76 2.80
C SER A 372 10.62 6.16 2.81
N ALA A 373 10.24 6.66 1.63
CA ALA A 373 9.48 7.90 1.50
C ALA A 373 8.12 7.83 2.23
N PHE A 374 7.57 6.63 2.37
CA PHE A 374 6.34 6.41 3.10
C PHE A 374 6.53 6.55 4.61
N ALA A 375 7.61 5.99 5.16
CA ALA A 375 7.96 6.20 6.56
C ALA A 375 8.28 7.67 6.87
N GLN A 376 8.93 8.39 5.94
CA GLN A 376 9.13 9.84 6.08
C GLN A 376 7.81 10.60 6.14
N LYS A 377 6.83 10.22 5.31
CA LYS A 377 5.49 10.78 5.36
C LYS A 377 4.78 10.45 6.68
N ALA A 378 4.89 9.21 7.17
CA ALA A 378 4.30 8.75 8.42
C ALA A 378 4.85 9.44 9.68
N ARG A 379 6.01 10.09 9.59
CA ARG A 379 6.54 10.95 10.66
C ARG A 379 5.88 12.32 10.74
N LEU A 380 5.22 12.74 9.68
CA LEU A 380 4.68 14.09 9.55
C LEU A 380 3.16 14.14 9.60
N LEU A 381 2.50 13.02 9.29
CA LEU A 381 1.05 12.90 9.32
C LEU A 381 0.63 11.44 9.54
N PRO A 382 -0.54 11.21 10.16
CA PRO A 382 -1.04 9.86 10.38
C PRO A 382 -1.36 9.16 9.05
N VAL A 383 -0.92 7.92 8.91
CA VAL A 383 -1.20 7.09 7.73
C VAL A 383 -2.24 5.99 8.00
N THR A 384 -2.44 5.70 9.27
CA THR A 384 -3.46 4.76 9.78
C THR A 384 -4.21 5.44 10.93
N PHE A 385 -5.48 5.11 11.10
CA PHE A 385 -6.19 5.38 12.33
C PHE A 385 -6.78 4.09 12.88
N VAL A 386 -6.88 4.00 14.20
CA VAL A 386 -7.52 2.88 14.91
C VAL A 386 -8.51 3.43 15.89
N VAL A 387 -9.69 2.83 15.96
CA VAL A 387 -10.75 3.22 16.89
C VAL A 387 -11.07 2.04 17.79
N GLU A 388 -11.12 2.30 19.11
CA GLU A 388 -11.79 1.43 20.07
C GLU A 388 -13.10 2.09 20.48
N ALA A 389 -14.19 1.35 20.40
CA ALA A 389 -15.51 1.80 20.79
C ALA A 389 -16.26 0.73 21.57
N ARG A 390 -17.18 1.14 22.44
CA ARG A 390 -18.00 0.23 23.22
C ARG A 390 -19.49 0.47 22.98
N GLN A 391 -20.25 -0.61 22.99
CA GLN A 391 -21.69 -0.55 22.98
C GLN A 391 -22.18 0.17 24.27
N LYS A 392 -23.01 1.21 24.08
CA LYS A 392 -23.68 1.92 25.18
C LYS A 392 -24.85 1.13 25.71
#